data_4399d9f5ed7c050b81de4069fd1a3b56
#
_entry.id   4399d9f5ed7c050b81de4069fd1a3b56
#
_cell.length_a   1.000
_cell.length_b   1.000
_cell.length_c   1.000
_cell.angle_alpha   90.00
_cell.angle_beta   90.00
_cell.angle_gamma   90.00
#
_symmetry.space_group_name_H-M   'P 1'
#
loop_
_entity.id
_entity.type
_entity.pdbx_description
1 polymer ?
#
loop_
_entity_poly.entity_id
_entity_poly.type
_entity_poly.pdbx_seq_one_letter_code
_entity_poly.pdbx_strand_id
1 'polypeptide(L)'
;INVGIAPSKPAAYVTPVKPIATFSVKWDALLSRLDDDSSFRLVVVGGGAGGVELILAMVARVSAELRRRGRSLTCLSATLVARSSELLQGHAVGVRRLLTDAVRRKGIRVLLSHEAIETSSDKGEKILKCRHEGRTVSVPFDECAWCTQAAAPEFLARSGLDCDDRGFLRTNLKLQCLQNDIPQRVYAAGDCSTVDGHPRPKAGVFAVMAGMALYQNLVADLSGEEFVEHVPQTRLLALVGLGDGTCVASRGDLALEGEWLYRLKDWIDRKWMWQYTGGLPSLDEEEDVTDAIASRANALDVLRKTPMRCGGCGAKVGSNTLTRALSSLPDVPASDRCTVEVGLDAPDDGAVVAYDNKRLVH
;
A
#
# COMPACT_ATOMS: atom_id res chain seq x y z
N ILE A 1 4.05 -2.10 -2.16
CA ILE A 1 3.81 -1.74 -3.57
C ILE A 1 4.39 -0.36 -3.76
N ASN A 2 5.41 -0.26 -4.60
CA ASN A 2 5.90 1.03 -5.02
C ASN A 2 4.84 1.70 -5.90
N VAL A 3 4.39 2.87 -5.52
CA VAL A 3 3.66 3.74 -6.43
C VAL A 3 4.67 4.17 -7.48
N GLY A 4 4.40 3.88 -8.76
CA GLY A 4 5.33 4.17 -9.83
C GLY A 4 5.77 5.62 -9.81
N ILE A 5 7.02 5.83 -9.45
CA ILE A 5 7.69 7.10 -9.64
C ILE A 5 7.99 7.20 -11.12
N ALA A 6 7.79 8.37 -11.71
CA ALA A 6 8.11 8.61 -13.10
C ALA A 6 9.52 8.11 -13.44
N PRO A 7 9.69 7.42 -14.57
CA PRO A 7 10.75 6.45 -14.81
C PRO A 7 12.16 6.99 -14.99
N SER A 8 12.50 8.22 -14.77
CA SER A 8 13.82 8.69 -15.18
C SER A 8 14.68 9.49 -14.21
N LYS A 9 14.16 9.95 -13.07
CA LYS A 9 14.97 10.53 -11.98
C LYS A 9 14.17 10.47 -10.68
N PRO A 10 14.78 10.11 -9.53
CA PRO A 10 14.12 10.22 -8.25
C PRO A 10 13.70 11.66 -8.06
N ALA A 11 12.42 11.89 -7.88
CA ALA A 11 11.90 13.19 -7.55
C ALA A 11 12.36 13.50 -6.11
N ALA A 12 13.48 14.19 -5.97
CA ALA A 12 14.17 14.42 -4.71
C ALA A 12 13.31 15.14 -3.65
N TYR A 13 12.21 15.77 -4.08
CA TYR A 13 11.36 16.61 -3.24
C TYR A 13 9.92 16.10 -3.14
N VAL A 14 9.67 14.84 -3.52
CA VAL A 14 8.33 14.25 -3.55
C VAL A 14 8.13 13.31 -2.38
N THR A 15 6.94 13.31 -1.82
CA THR A 15 6.52 12.33 -0.84
C THR A 15 5.79 11.18 -1.52
N PRO A 16 6.39 9.97 -1.58
CA PRO A 16 5.70 8.79 -2.07
C PRO A 16 4.56 8.44 -1.10
N VAL A 17 3.40 8.09 -1.64
CA VAL A 17 2.23 7.71 -0.83
C VAL A 17 2.37 6.30 -0.25
N LYS A 18 3.19 5.46 -0.85
CA LYS A 18 3.52 4.13 -0.34
C LYS A 18 5.04 4.01 -0.14
N PRO A 19 5.50 3.33 0.91
CA PRO A 19 4.74 2.68 1.99
C PRO A 19 3.99 3.67 2.88
N ILE A 20 2.78 3.29 3.34
CA ILE A 20 1.90 4.17 4.13
C ILE A 20 2.54 4.61 5.45
N ALA A 21 3.30 3.74 6.11
CA ALA A 21 3.99 4.08 7.35
C ALA A 21 4.94 5.28 7.19
N THR A 22 5.72 5.31 6.10
CA THR A 22 6.61 6.44 5.79
C THR A 22 5.83 7.70 5.43
N PHE A 23 4.71 7.55 4.71
CA PHE A 23 3.84 8.67 4.37
C PHE A 23 3.22 9.29 5.63
N SER A 24 2.73 8.47 6.57
CA SER A 24 2.13 8.93 7.83
C SER A 24 3.08 9.82 8.64
N VAL A 25 4.33 9.37 8.83
CA VAL A 25 5.35 10.15 9.54
C VAL A 25 5.62 11.49 8.86
N LYS A 26 5.76 11.50 7.54
CA LYS A 26 5.96 12.74 6.78
C LYS A 26 4.75 13.64 6.82
N TRP A 27 3.55 13.05 6.82
CA TRP A 27 2.30 13.78 6.92
C TRP A 27 2.16 14.52 8.26
N ASP A 28 2.47 13.87 9.37
CA ASP A 28 2.44 14.48 10.69
C ASP A 28 3.49 15.62 10.81
N ALA A 29 4.68 15.41 10.27
CA ALA A 29 5.70 16.44 10.19
C ALA A 29 5.29 17.62 9.28
N LEU A 30 4.49 17.39 8.24
CA LEU A 30 3.93 18.42 7.40
C LEU A 30 2.90 19.27 8.17
N LEU A 31 1.99 18.60 8.88
CA LEU A 31 0.97 19.31 9.67
C LEU A 31 1.60 20.19 10.78
N SER A 32 2.71 19.77 11.37
CA SER A 32 3.43 20.58 12.36
C SER A 32 4.04 21.86 11.76
N ARG A 33 4.46 21.84 10.50
CA ARG A 33 5.03 23.00 9.79
C ARG A 33 4.01 24.05 9.34
N LEU A 34 2.72 23.83 9.56
CA LEU A 34 1.66 24.81 9.26
C LEU A 34 1.59 25.98 10.25
N ASP A 35 2.56 26.11 11.17
CA ASP A 35 2.57 27.16 12.19
C ASP A 35 2.98 28.54 11.66
N ASP A 36 3.71 28.59 10.54
CA ASP A 36 4.15 29.85 9.94
C ASP A 36 3.01 30.56 9.21
N ASP A 37 3.02 31.89 9.20
CA ASP A 37 2.04 32.73 8.50
C ASP A 37 2.16 32.67 6.95
N SER A 38 3.02 31.81 6.43
CA SER A 38 3.26 31.63 5.03
C SER A 38 2.11 30.89 4.31
N SER A 39 1.97 31.13 3.02
CA SER A 39 1.09 30.34 2.16
C SER A 39 1.62 28.91 2.02
N PHE A 40 0.71 27.94 1.97
CA PHE A 40 1.03 26.53 1.80
C PHE A 40 0.49 25.98 0.46
N ARG A 41 1.39 25.50 -0.39
CA ARG A 41 1.08 25.00 -1.73
C ARG A 41 1.19 23.47 -1.75
N LEU A 42 0.05 22.82 -1.83
CA LEU A 42 -0.08 21.37 -1.92
C LEU A 42 -0.26 20.94 -3.37
N VAL A 43 0.55 20.00 -3.83
CA VAL A 43 0.42 19.37 -5.14
C VAL A 43 0.23 17.87 -5.00
N VAL A 44 -0.73 17.31 -5.73
CA VAL A 44 -0.88 15.86 -5.89
C VAL A 44 -0.77 15.52 -7.37
N VAL A 45 0.09 14.57 -7.69
CA VAL A 45 0.27 14.05 -9.04
C VAL A 45 -0.47 12.73 -9.17
N GLY A 46 -1.49 12.68 -10.02
CA GLY A 46 -2.28 11.48 -10.29
C GLY A 46 -3.78 11.74 -10.37
N GLY A 47 -4.35 11.68 -11.57
CA GLY A 47 -5.78 11.94 -11.83
C GLY A 47 -6.71 10.73 -11.68
N GLY A 48 -6.22 9.60 -11.18
CA GLY A 48 -7.02 8.41 -10.85
C GLY A 48 -7.73 8.52 -9.49
N ALA A 49 -8.54 7.51 -9.13
CA ALA A 49 -9.32 7.50 -7.90
C ALA A 49 -8.46 7.74 -6.64
N GLY A 50 -7.30 7.11 -6.54
CA GLY A 50 -6.40 7.29 -5.40
C GLY A 50 -5.86 8.72 -5.26
N GLY A 51 -5.48 9.37 -6.36
CA GLY A 51 -4.99 10.76 -6.32
C GLY A 51 -6.09 11.76 -6.03
N VAL A 52 -7.30 11.54 -6.56
CA VAL A 52 -8.48 12.36 -6.28
C VAL A 52 -8.90 12.22 -4.81
N GLU A 53 -9.00 11.00 -4.29
CA GLU A 53 -9.32 10.77 -2.86
C GLU A 53 -8.26 11.37 -1.95
N LEU A 54 -6.98 11.19 -2.30
CA LEU A 54 -5.86 11.72 -1.51
C LEU A 54 -5.91 13.24 -1.41
N ILE A 55 -6.03 13.96 -2.53
CA ILE A 55 -6.02 15.43 -2.47
C ILE A 55 -7.24 15.98 -1.73
N LEU A 56 -8.41 15.34 -1.87
CA LEU A 56 -9.62 15.71 -1.15
C LEU A 56 -9.43 15.53 0.37
N ALA A 57 -8.86 14.41 0.79
CA ALA A 57 -8.57 14.12 2.18
C ALA A 57 -7.49 15.06 2.75
N MET A 58 -6.40 15.30 1.99
CA MET A 58 -5.33 16.21 2.42
C MET A 58 -5.83 17.65 2.58
N VAL A 59 -6.58 18.16 1.61
CA VAL A 59 -7.17 19.52 1.68
C VAL A 59 -8.13 19.63 2.87
N ALA A 60 -8.97 18.63 3.10
CA ALA A 60 -9.89 18.63 4.23
C ALA A 60 -9.14 18.66 5.57
N ARG A 61 -8.10 17.83 5.72
CA ARG A 61 -7.30 17.76 6.96
C ARG A 61 -6.48 19.03 7.19
N VAL A 62 -5.80 19.58 6.18
CA VAL A 62 -5.06 20.83 6.28
C VAL A 62 -6.01 21.97 6.60
N SER A 63 -7.18 22.05 5.94
CA SER A 63 -8.19 23.07 6.24
C SER A 63 -8.72 22.99 7.67
N ALA A 64 -8.94 21.78 8.19
CA ALA A 64 -9.35 21.59 9.58
C ALA A 64 -8.25 22.05 10.55
N GLU A 65 -6.98 21.77 10.26
CA GLU A 65 -5.86 22.18 11.09
C GLU A 65 -5.65 23.70 11.06
N LEU A 66 -5.76 24.35 9.89
CA LEU A 66 -5.70 25.81 9.76
C LEU A 66 -6.81 26.48 10.58
N ARG A 67 -8.07 25.97 10.50
CA ARG A 67 -9.17 26.48 11.32
C ARG A 67 -8.90 26.32 12.81
N ARG A 68 -8.39 25.15 13.23
CA ARG A 68 -8.02 24.90 14.64
C ARG A 68 -7.00 25.90 15.17
N ARG A 69 -6.10 26.38 14.30
CA ARG A 69 -5.06 27.36 14.59
C ARG A 69 -5.53 28.82 14.37
N GLY A 70 -6.80 29.05 14.03
CA GLY A 70 -7.35 30.37 13.75
C GLY A 70 -6.83 31.03 12.46
N ARG A 71 -6.27 30.23 11.53
CA ARG A 71 -5.71 30.73 10.28
C ARG A 71 -6.73 30.75 9.15
N SER A 72 -6.53 31.68 8.21
CA SER A 72 -7.35 31.77 7.00
C SER A 72 -7.10 30.59 6.06
N LEU A 73 -8.16 30.07 5.45
CA LEU A 73 -8.05 29.04 4.41
C LEU A 73 -7.44 29.56 3.11
N THR A 74 -7.35 30.88 2.93
CA THR A 74 -6.69 31.49 1.76
C THR A 74 -5.18 31.22 1.72
N CYS A 75 -4.59 30.81 2.87
CA CYS A 75 -3.21 30.37 2.93
C CYS A 75 -2.96 29.05 2.20
N LEU A 76 -4.01 28.21 1.99
CA LEU A 76 -3.89 26.92 1.32
C LEU A 76 -4.21 27.05 -0.17
N SER A 77 -3.27 26.67 -1.02
CA SER A 77 -3.55 26.38 -2.43
C SER A 77 -3.28 24.90 -2.73
N ALA A 78 -4.21 24.26 -3.40
CA ALA A 78 -4.09 22.85 -3.75
C ALA A 78 -4.21 22.63 -5.26
N THR A 79 -3.33 21.82 -5.84
CA THR A 79 -3.31 21.55 -7.27
C THR A 79 -3.26 20.04 -7.51
N LEU A 80 -4.17 19.53 -8.32
CA LEU A 80 -4.17 18.16 -8.84
C LEU A 80 -3.64 18.13 -10.26
N VAL A 81 -2.55 17.40 -10.49
CA VAL A 81 -1.93 17.28 -11.81
C VAL A 81 -2.26 15.91 -12.40
N ALA A 82 -2.80 15.90 -13.61
CA ALA A 82 -3.18 14.68 -14.32
C ALA A 82 -2.66 14.70 -15.76
N ARG A 83 -2.04 13.60 -16.18
CA ARG A 83 -1.57 13.40 -17.56
C ARG A 83 -2.74 13.27 -18.55
N SER A 84 -3.84 12.68 -18.12
CA SER A 84 -5.05 12.49 -18.93
C SER A 84 -5.79 13.81 -19.16
N SER A 85 -6.58 13.85 -20.23
CA SER A 85 -7.46 14.96 -20.57
C SER A 85 -8.69 15.07 -19.66
N GLU A 86 -8.92 14.07 -18.79
CA GLU A 86 -10.01 14.04 -17.82
C GLU A 86 -9.56 13.29 -16.54
N LEU A 87 -10.22 13.58 -15.42
CA LEU A 87 -10.03 12.84 -14.18
C LEU A 87 -10.76 11.49 -14.25
N LEU A 88 -10.24 10.50 -13.50
CA LEU A 88 -10.88 9.19 -13.27
C LEU A 88 -11.16 8.45 -14.58
N GLN A 89 -10.24 8.51 -15.52
CA GLN A 89 -10.32 7.78 -16.77
C GLN A 89 -10.61 6.29 -16.52
N GLY A 90 -11.58 5.72 -17.24
CA GLY A 90 -12.03 4.34 -17.05
C GLY A 90 -13.11 4.14 -15.98
N HIS A 91 -13.51 5.20 -15.25
CA HIS A 91 -14.67 5.14 -14.35
C HIS A 91 -15.96 5.60 -15.08
N ALA A 92 -17.12 5.16 -14.57
CA ALA A 92 -18.42 5.55 -15.09
C ALA A 92 -18.60 7.08 -15.07
N VAL A 93 -19.33 7.62 -16.05
CA VAL A 93 -19.55 9.07 -16.22
C VAL A 93 -20.09 9.73 -14.94
N GLY A 94 -21.05 9.08 -14.25
CA GLY A 94 -21.61 9.59 -13.01
C GLY A 94 -20.56 9.78 -11.91
N VAL A 95 -19.65 8.82 -11.75
CA VAL A 95 -18.53 8.89 -10.78
C VAL A 95 -17.58 10.03 -11.13
N ARG A 96 -17.18 10.11 -12.40
CA ARG A 96 -16.26 11.16 -12.86
C ARG A 96 -16.84 12.55 -12.61
N ARG A 97 -18.14 12.75 -12.90
CA ARG A 97 -18.83 14.00 -12.65
C ARG A 97 -18.84 14.35 -11.17
N LEU A 98 -19.34 13.46 -10.30
CA LEU A 98 -19.45 13.72 -8.85
C LEU A 98 -18.10 14.03 -8.21
N LEU A 99 -17.06 13.25 -8.52
CA LEU A 99 -15.73 13.47 -7.96
C LEU A 99 -15.05 14.72 -8.54
N THR A 100 -15.22 15.03 -9.83
CA THR A 100 -14.70 16.28 -10.41
C THR A 100 -15.39 17.50 -9.79
N ASP A 101 -16.69 17.42 -9.57
CA ASP A 101 -17.44 18.50 -8.91
C ASP A 101 -17.02 18.65 -7.45
N ALA A 102 -16.75 17.56 -6.73
CA ALA A 102 -16.20 17.61 -5.37
C ALA A 102 -14.84 18.31 -5.32
N VAL A 103 -13.94 17.99 -6.26
CA VAL A 103 -12.62 18.64 -6.39
C VAL A 103 -12.80 20.16 -6.62
N ARG A 104 -13.71 20.55 -7.51
CA ARG A 104 -14.02 21.96 -7.80
C ARG A 104 -14.62 22.68 -6.60
N ARG A 105 -15.62 22.07 -5.94
CA ARG A 105 -16.26 22.66 -4.73
C ARG A 105 -15.24 22.98 -3.61
N LYS A 106 -14.15 22.20 -3.53
CA LYS A 106 -13.08 22.42 -2.54
C LYS A 106 -12.00 23.41 -3.01
N GLY A 107 -12.19 24.07 -4.15
CA GLY A 107 -11.25 25.07 -4.68
C GLY A 107 -9.93 24.49 -5.15
N ILE A 108 -9.87 23.20 -5.43
CA ILE A 108 -8.66 22.53 -5.92
C ILE A 108 -8.47 22.84 -7.39
N ARG A 109 -7.32 23.41 -7.75
CA ARG A 109 -6.92 23.63 -9.14
C ARG A 109 -6.60 22.29 -9.81
N VAL A 110 -7.16 22.05 -11.00
CA VAL A 110 -6.90 20.83 -11.77
C VAL A 110 -6.14 21.19 -13.04
N LEU A 111 -4.99 20.53 -13.24
CA LEU A 111 -4.17 20.62 -14.45
C LEU A 111 -4.31 19.30 -15.21
N LEU A 112 -5.18 19.28 -16.22
CA LEU A 112 -5.38 18.15 -17.12
C LEU A 112 -4.38 18.21 -18.28
N SER A 113 -4.10 17.07 -18.91
CA SER A 113 -3.11 16.94 -20.00
C SER A 113 -1.72 17.45 -19.62
N HIS A 114 -1.39 17.41 -18.32
CA HIS A 114 -0.08 17.80 -17.79
C HIS A 114 0.68 16.54 -17.32
N GLU A 115 1.73 16.19 -18.04
CA GLU A 115 2.61 15.10 -17.64
C GLU A 115 3.69 15.60 -16.70
N ALA A 116 3.65 15.17 -15.45
CA ALA A 116 4.70 15.48 -14.48
C ALA A 116 6.01 14.78 -14.88
N ILE A 117 7.09 15.56 -15.04
CA ILE A 117 8.37 15.08 -15.58
C ILE A 117 9.41 14.94 -14.48
N GLU A 118 9.63 16.01 -13.73
CA GLU A 118 10.67 16.08 -12.71
C GLU A 118 10.33 17.11 -11.64
N THR A 119 11.00 17.01 -10.48
CA THR A 119 11.00 18.07 -9.48
C THR A 119 12.40 18.64 -9.33
N SER A 120 12.48 19.93 -9.08
CA SER A 120 13.73 20.67 -8.85
C SER A 120 13.55 21.64 -7.69
N SER A 121 14.64 22.16 -7.19
CA SER A 121 14.63 23.31 -6.28
C SER A 121 15.47 24.43 -6.90
N ASP A 122 14.89 25.63 -6.97
CA ASP A 122 15.57 26.83 -7.41
C ASP A 122 15.46 27.88 -6.30
N LYS A 123 16.60 28.38 -5.83
CA LYS A 123 16.67 29.37 -4.73
C LYS A 123 15.84 29.04 -3.48
N GLY A 124 15.72 27.73 -3.18
CA GLY A 124 14.90 27.23 -2.05
C GLY A 124 13.43 26.99 -2.39
N GLU A 125 12.93 27.43 -3.53
CA GLU A 125 11.59 27.12 -4.00
C GLU A 125 11.56 25.76 -4.71
N LYS A 126 10.64 24.88 -4.29
CA LYS A 126 10.42 23.58 -4.94
C LYS A 126 9.48 23.74 -6.12
N ILE A 127 9.84 23.16 -7.24
CA ILE A 127 9.10 23.28 -8.50
C ILE A 127 8.87 21.90 -9.11
N LEU A 128 7.62 21.61 -9.44
CA LEU A 128 7.23 20.48 -10.30
C LEU A 128 7.18 20.95 -11.74
N LYS A 129 7.98 20.33 -12.60
CA LYS A 129 7.93 20.58 -14.05
C LYS A 129 6.97 19.59 -14.70
N CYS A 130 6.04 20.13 -15.48
CA CYS A 130 5.06 19.38 -16.24
C CYS A 130 5.21 19.66 -17.72
N ARG A 131 4.97 18.66 -18.57
CA ARG A 131 4.84 18.82 -20.03
C ARG A 131 3.37 18.99 -20.37
N HIS A 132 3.06 20.03 -21.10
CA HIS A 132 1.72 20.32 -21.62
C HIS A 132 1.84 20.88 -23.04
N GLU A 133 1.25 20.21 -24.02
CA GLU A 133 1.29 20.62 -25.45
C GLU A 133 2.70 20.96 -25.96
N GLY A 134 3.68 20.13 -25.61
CA GLY A 134 5.07 20.30 -25.99
C GLY A 134 5.85 21.39 -25.21
N ARG A 135 5.20 22.12 -24.29
CA ARG A 135 5.80 23.16 -23.47
C ARG A 135 6.04 22.64 -22.03
N THR A 136 7.05 23.19 -21.39
CA THR A 136 7.27 22.94 -19.95
C THR A 136 6.55 23.99 -19.12
N VAL A 137 5.69 23.53 -18.22
CA VAL A 137 4.97 24.34 -17.24
C VAL A 137 5.54 24.07 -15.86
N SER A 138 5.84 25.12 -15.10
CA SER A 138 6.35 25.05 -13.74
C SER A 138 5.23 25.24 -12.74
N VAL A 139 5.13 24.33 -11.79
CA VAL A 139 4.14 24.38 -10.69
C VAL A 139 4.91 24.44 -9.37
N PRO A 140 4.98 25.58 -8.69
CA PRO A 140 5.63 25.71 -7.40
C PRO A 140 4.84 24.97 -6.32
N PHE A 141 5.55 24.34 -5.35
CA PHE A 141 4.93 23.61 -4.26
C PHE A 141 5.78 23.64 -2.97
N ASP A 142 5.14 23.45 -1.85
CA ASP A 142 5.77 23.21 -0.56
C ASP A 142 5.74 21.71 -0.23
N GLU A 143 4.65 21.03 -0.61
CA GLU A 143 4.52 19.58 -0.53
C GLU A 143 3.94 19.01 -1.82
N CYS A 144 4.55 17.91 -2.30
CA CYS A 144 4.10 17.20 -3.49
C CYS A 144 3.94 15.71 -3.20
N ALA A 145 2.71 15.21 -3.21
CA ALA A 145 2.42 13.78 -3.08
C ALA A 145 2.29 13.15 -4.47
N TRP A 146 2.99 12.02 -4.66
CA TRP A 146 2.99 11.31 -5.93
C TRP A 146 2.11 10.06 -5.85
N CYS A 147 0.97 10.09 -6.54
CA CYS A 147 -0.06 9.05 -6.54
C CYS A 147 -0.41 8.61 -7.96
N THR A 148 0.59 8.18 -8.71
CA THR A 148 0.40 7.64 -10.06
C THR A 148 0.10 6.14 -10.01
N GLN A 149 0.04 5.48 -11.17
CA GLN A 149 -0.24 4.04 -11.25
C GLN A 149 0.74 3.23 -10.40
N ALA A 150 0.26 2.10 -9.85
CA ALA A 150 1.11 1.15 -9.14
C ALA A 150 2.23 0.64 -10.05
N ALA A 151 3.45 0.57 -9.51
CA ALA A 151 4.59 -0.07 -10.15
C ALA A 151 4.86 -1.42 -9.48
N ALA A 152 5.27 -2.38 -10.27
CA ALA A 152 5.71 -3.66 -9.75
C ALA A 152 7.07 -3.50 -9.04
N PRO A 153 7.32 -4.22 -7.94
CA PRO A 153 8.64 -4.31 -7.34
C PRO A 153 9.64 -4.90 -8.34
N GLU A 154 10.84 -4.32 -8.44
CA GLU A 154 11.86 -4.75 -9.42
C GLU A 154 12.28 -6.22 -9.26
N PHE A 155 12.25 -6.77 -8.05
CA PHE A 155 12.64 -8.16 -7.81
C PHE A 155 11.72 -9.16 -8.54
N LEU A 156 10.47 -8.79 -8.83
CA LEU A 156 9.55 -9.66 -9.57
C LEU A 156 10.09 -9.93 -10.99
N ALA A 157 10.54 -8.91 -11.68
CA ALA A 157 11.14 -9.06 -13.01
C ALA A 157 12.44 -9.88 -12.99
N ARG A 158 13.13 -9.96 -11.84
CA ARG A 158 14.36 -10.75 -11.65
C ARG A 158 14.11 -12.16 -11.13
N SER A 159 12.86 -12.51 -10.82
CA SER A 159 12.51 -13.83 -10.27
C SER A 159 12.61 -14.98 -11.27
N GLY A 160 12.68 -14.68 -12.58
CA GLY A 160 12.61 -15.66 -13.64
C GLY A 160 11.19 -16.14 -13.97
N LEU A 161 10.17 -15.61 -13.27
CA LEU A 161 8.75 -15.85 -13.56
C LEU A 161 8.25 -14.88 -14.63
N ASP A 162 7.20 -15.27 -15.35
CA ASP A 162 6.60 -14.41 -16.37
C ASP A 162 5.94 -13.19 -15.74
N CYS A 163 6.20 -12.02 -16.33
CA CYS A 163 5.60 -10.76 -15.94
C CYS A 163 4.79 -10.16 -17.11
N ASP A 164 3.79 -9.35 -16.78
CA ASP A 164 3.11 -8.50 -17.75
C ASP A 164 3.99 -7.31 -18.16
N ASP A 165 3.54 -6.52 -19.16
CA ASP A 165 4.26 -5.34 -19.67
C ASP A 165 4.56 -4.27 -18.59
N ARG A 166 3.95 -4.38 -17.43
CA ARG A 166 4.11 -3.49 -16.28
C ARG A 166 4.96 -4.10 -15.15
N GLY A 167 5.50 -5.30 -15.38
CA GLY A 167 6.36 -6.01 -14.45
C GLY A 167 5.63 -6.77 -13.32
N PHE A 168 4.30 -6.91 -13.38
CA PHE A 168 3.56 -7.72 -12.42
C PHE A 168 3.56 -9.19 -12.84
N LEU A 169 3.69 -10.10 -11.87
CA LEU A 169 3.66 -11.54 -12.13
C LEU A 169 2.38 -11.96 -12.86
N ARG A 170 2.54 -12.73 -13.92
CA ARG A 170 1.42 -13.36 -14.61
C ARG A 170 1.00 -14.63 -13.87
N THR A 171 -0.31 -14.78 -13.64
CA THR A 171 -0.86 -15.99 -13.02
C THR A 171 -2.01 -16.55 -13.85
N ASN A 172 -2.21 -17.86 -13.76
CA ASN A 172 -3.42 -18.50 -14.27
C ASN A 172 -4.61 -18.26 -13.32
N LEU A 173 -5.78 -18.81 -13.65
CA LEU A 173 -6.99 -18.71 -12.81
C LEU A 173 -6.85 -19.43 -11.45
N LYS A 174 -5.88 -20.31 -11.28
CA LYS A 174 -5.58 -20.99 -10.03
C LYS A 174 -4.59 -20.22 -9.16
N LEU A 175 -4.24 -18.99 -9.58
CA LEU A 175 -3.27 -18.09 -8.93
C LEU A 175 -1.83 -18.62 -8.91
N GLN A 176 -1.53 -19.63 -9.75
CA GLN A 176 -0.17 -20.12 -9.96
C GLN A 176 0.58 -19.16 -10.89
N CYS A 177 1.79 -18.76 -10.50
CA CYS A 177 2.68 -17.99 -11.37
C CYS A 177 3.11 -18.80 -12.58
N LEU A 178 3.33 -18.12 -13.70
CA LEU A 178 3.76 -18.72 -14.94
C LEU A 178 5.28 -18.58 -15.11
N GLN A 179 5.89 -19.55 -15.78
CA GLN A 179 7.25 -19.48 -16.32
C GLN A 179 7.24 -20.14 -17.69
N ASN A 180 7.55 -19.38 -18.73
CA ASN A 180 7.37 -19.81 -20.14
C ASN A 180 5.95 -20.33 -20.41
N ASP A 181 4.94 -19.61 -19.90
CA ASP A 181 3.51 -19.94 -19.93
C ASP A 181 3.14 -21.26 -19.21
N ILE A 182 4.05 -21.88 -18.48
CA ILE A 182 3.81 -23.11 -17.71
C ILE A 182 3.56 -22.75 -16.24
N PRO A 183 2.46 -23.24 -15.64
CA PRO A 183 2.19 -23.01 -14.21
C PRO A 183 3.27 -23.60 -13.30
N GLN A 184 3.69 -22.80 -12.32
CA GLN A 184 4.69 -23.19 -11.33
C GLN A 184 4.03 -23.39 -9.96
N ARG A 185 4.73 -24.10 -9.04
CA ARG A 185 4.34 -24.20 -7.63
C ARG A 185 4.70 -22.92 -6.84
N VAL A 186 4.52 -21.78 -7.45
CA VAL A 186 4.65 -20.45 -6.86
C VAL A 186 3.34 -19.72 -7.08
N TYR A 187 2.81 -19.11 -6.05
CA TYR A 187 1.49 -18.49 -6.07
C TYR A 187 1.59 -16.98 -5.84
N ALA A 188 0.76 -16.22 -6.53
CA ALA A 188 0.71 -14.77 -6.34
C ALA A 188 -0.73 -14.26 -6.44
N ALA A 189 -1.07 -13.32 -5.55
CA ALA A 189 -2.37 -12.66 -5.54
C ALA A 189 -2.24 -11.19 -5.16
N GLY A 190 -3.24 -10.39 -5.51
CA GLY A 190 -3.30 -8.97 -5.18
C GLY A 190 -2.44 -8.09 -6.06
N ASP A 191 -1.84 -7.07 -5.44
CA ASP A 191 -1.18 -5.98 -6.18
C ASP A 191 0.10 -6.41 -6.91
N CYS A 192 0.73 -7.53 -6.54
CA CYS A 192 1.96 -8.04 -7.16
C CYS A 192 1.72 -8.85 -8.44
N SER A 193 0.48 -9.26 -8.73
CA SER A 193 0.17 -10.17 -9.82
C SER A 193 -0.97 -9.67 -10.72
N THR A 194 -1.02 -10.21 -11.93
CA THR A 194 -2.10 -10.04 -12.89
C THR A 194 -2.58 -11.42 -13.33
N VAL A 195 -3.87 -11.70 -13.17
CA VAL A 195 -4.48 -12.93 -13.69
C VAL A 195 -4.63 -12.81 -15.19
N ASP A 196 -4.08 -13.75 -15.94
CA ASP A 196 -4.10 -13.77 -17.41
C ASP A 196 -5.53 -13.68 -17.96
N GLY A 197 -5.72 -12.82 -18.96
CA GLY A 197 -7.04 -12.56 -19.55
C GLY A 197 -7.99 -11.73 -18.66
N HIS A 198 -7.60 -11.44 -17.41
CA HIS A 198 -8.46 -10.73 -16.44
C HIS A 198 -7.73 -9.54 -15.77
N PRO A 199 -7.18 -8.57 -16.51
CA PRO A 199 -6.49 -7.44 -15.90
C PRO A 199 -7.43 -6.63 -15.02
N ARG A 200 -6.95 -6.23 -13.84
CA ARG A 200 -7.71 -5.43 -12.86
C ARG A 200 -6.84 -4.29 -12.31
N PRO A 201 -7.46 -3.20 -11.86
CA PRO A 201 -6.76 -2.19 -11.07
C PRO A 201 -6.11 -2.80 -9.84
N LYS A 202 -4.94 -2.29 -9.45
CA LYS A 202 -4.24 -2.71 -8.24
C LYS A 202 -4.91 -2.06 -7.02
N ALA A 203 -5.86 -2.77 -6.42
CA ALA A 203 -6.65 -2.29 -5.29
C ALA A 203 -6.88 -3.43 -4.28
N GLY A 204 -6.86 -3.10 -2.99
CA GLY A 204 -6.94 -4.06 -1.91
C GLY A 204 -8.14 -5.01 -1.97
N VAL A 205 -9.27 -4.55 -2.50
CA VAL A 205 -10.46 -5.39 -2.65
C VAL A 205 -10.22 -6.64 -3.53
N PHE A 206 -9.41 -6.53 -4.59
CA PHE A 206 -9.08 -7.69 -5.42
C PHE A 206 -8.14 -8.66 -4.69
N ALA A 207 -7.21 -8.14 -3.89
CA ALA A 207 -6.35 -8.97 -3.04
C ALA A 207 -7.17 -9.76 -2.02
N VAL A 208 -8.10 -9.09 -1.34
CA VAL A 208 -9.01 -9.71 -0.37
C VAL A 208 -9.84 -10.83 -1.01
N MET A 209 -10.41 -10.56 -2.18
CA MET A 209 -11.25 -11.54 -2.89
C MET A 209 -10.47 -12.75 -3.40
N ALA A 210 -9.21 -12.56 -3.75
CA ALA A 210 -8.34 -13.67 -4.17
C ALA A 210 -7.87 -14.52 -2.98
N GLY A 211 -7.90 -14.00 -1.76
CA GLY A 211 -7.31 -14.64 -0.58
C GLY A 211 -7.87 -16.03 -0.29
N MET A 212 -9.19 -16.21 -0.37
CA MET A 212 -9.80 -17.53 -0.11
C MET A 212 -9.40 -18.56 -1.17
N ALA A 213 -9.45 -18.19 -2.46
CA ALA A 213 -9.03 -19.08 -3.54
C ALA A 213 -7.53 -19.41 -3.44
N LEU A 214 -6.70 -18.43 -3.06
CA LEU A 214 -5.27 -18.66 -2.81
C LEU A 214 -5.07 -19.67 -1.68
N TYR A 215 -5.76 -19.51 -0.55
CA TYR A 215 -5.69 -20.44 0.57
C TYR A 215 -6.10 -21.87 0.15
N GLN A 216 -7.25 -22.00 -0.50
CA GLN A 216 -7.73 -23.32 -0.98
C GLN A 216 -6.73 -23.97 -1.95
N ASN A 217 -6.14 -23.21 -2.85
CA ASN A 217 -5.18 -23.73 -3.81
C ASN A 217 -3.84 -24.13 -3.16
N LEU A 218 -3.40 -23.39 -2.14
CA LEU A 218 -2.21 -23.80 -1.37
C LEU A 218 -2.46 -25.11 -0.62
N VAL A 219 -3.64 -25.27 0.00
CA VAL A 219 -4.01 -26.53 0.67
C VAL A 219 -4.10 -27.66 -0.35
N ALA A 220 -4.78 -27.43 -1.48
CA ALA A 220 -4.93 -28.42 -2.55
C ALA A 220 -3.58 -28.89 -3.12
N ASP A 221 -2.62 -27.98 -3.29
CA ASP A 221 -1.28 -28.31 -3.75
C ASP A 221 -0.50 -29.19 -2.74
N LEU A 222 -0.75 -29.00 -1.46
CA LEU A 222 -0.12 -29.80 -0.39
C LEU A 222 -0.80 -31.17 -0.20
N SER A 223 -2.12 -31.24 -0.34
CA SER A 223 -2.92 -32.46 -0.12
C SER A 223 -3.14 -33.29 -1.38
N GLY A 224 -2.81 -32.75 -2.57
CA GLY A 224 -3.06 -33.42 -3.86
C GLY A 224 -4.53 -33.34 -4.29
N GLU A 225 -5.28 -32.33 -3.79
CA GLU A 225 -6.68 -32.09 -4.14
C GLU A 225 -6.81 -31.23 -5.41
N GLU A 226 -8.04 -31.10 -5.90
CA GLU A 226 -8.33 -30.27 -7.06
C GLU A 226 -8.26 -28.77 -6.73
N PHE A 227 -7.64 -27.99 -7.64
CA PHE A 227 -7.55 -26.54 -7.54
C PHE A 227 -8.88 -25.86 -7.87
N VAL A 228 -9.18 -24.76 -7.19
CA VAL A 228 -10.29 -23.87 -7.51
C VAL A 228 -9.85 -22.73 -8.42
N GLU A 229 -10.75 -22.29 -9.30
CA GLU A 229 -10.50 -21.15 -10.17
C GLU A 229 -10.97 -19.83 -9.54
N HIS A 230 -10.12 -18.83 -9.61
CA HIS A 230 -10.44 -17.47 -9.23
C HIS A 230 -10.63 -16.58 -10.46
N VAL A 231 -11.87 -16.29 -10.80
CA VAL A 231 -12.19 -15.30 -11.84
C VAL A 231 -12.39 -13.93 -11.18
N PRO A 232 -11.49 -12.95 -11.39
CA PRO A 232 -11.61 -11.64 -10.78
C PRO A 232 -12.90 -10.94 -11.17
N GLN A 233 -13.63 -10.39 -10.18
CA GLN A 233 -14.92 -9.75 -10.39
C GLN A 233 -14.80 -8.48 -11.26
N THR A 234 -15.82 -8.23 -12.09
CA THR A 234 -15.88 -7.06 -12.96
C THR A 234 -16.64 -5.90 -12.36
N ARG A 235 -17.58 -6.19 -11.44
CA ARG A 235 -18.43 -5.17 -10.81
C ARG A 235 -18.22 -5.16 -9.31
N LEU A 236 -17.62 -4.09 -8.82
CA LEU A 236 -17.37 -3.86 -7.40
C LEU A 236 -18.11 -2.62 -6.92
N LEU A 237 -18.46 -2.60 -5.65
CA LEU A 237 -18.81 -1.38 -4.95
C LEU A 237 -17.51 -0.61 -4.65
N ALA A 238 -17.34 0.54 -5.29
CA ALA A 238 -16.25 1.46 -4.95
C ALA A 238 -16.80 2.59 -4.07
N LEU A 239 -16.09 2.89 -3.00
CA LEU A 239 -16.42 3.94 -2.03
C LEU A 239 -15.24 4.89 -1.93
N VAL A 240 -15.39 6.13 -2.42
CA VAL A 240 -14.35 7.17 -2.45
C VAL A 240 -14.71 8.27 -1.47
N GLY A 241 -13.92 8.44 -0.43
CA GLY A 241 -14.11 9.48 0.59
C GLY A 241 -13.78 10.87 0.05
N LEU A 242 -14.60 11.88 0.40
CA LEU A 242 -14.36 13.27 0.00
C LEU A 242 -13.62 14.10 1.08
N GLY A 243 -13.28 13.47 2.22
CA GLY A 243 -12.56 14.11 3.31
C GLY A 243 -13.37 15.03 4.21
N ASP A 244 -14.65 15.22 3.94
CA ASP A 244 -15.57 16.10 4.70
C ASP A 244 -16.71 15.33 5.39
N GLY A 245 -16.57 14.03 5.54
CA GLY A 245 -17.61 13.16 6.09
C GLY A 245 -18.61 12.68 5.05
N THR A 246 -18.37 12.96 3.77
CA THR A 246 -19.16 12.43 2.65
C THR A 246 -18.35 11.47 1.79
N CYS A 247 -19.04 10.67 1.00
CA CYS A 247 -18.44 9.64 0.15
C CYS A 247 -19.20 9.54 -1.18
N VAL A 248 -18.49 9.27 -2.25
CA VAL A 248 -19.08 8.84 -3.54
C VAL A 248 -18.99 7.33 -3.61
N ALA A 249 -20.15 6.70 -3.74
CA ALA A 249 -20.28 5.27 -4.02
C ALA A 249 -20.56 5.03 -5.49
N SER A 250 -19.99 3.97 -6.04
CA SER A 250 -20.32 3.53 -7.40
C SER A 250 -20.41 2.00 -7.50
N ARG A 251 -21.36 1.55 -8.34
CA ARG A 251 -21.47 0.15 -8.74
C ARG A 251 -21.96 0.07 -10.18
N GLY A 252 -21.08 -0.34 -11.09
CA GLY A 252 -21.34 -0.20 -12.53
C GLY A 252 -21.53 1.27 -12.90
N ASP A 253 -22.62 1.61 -13.57
CA ASP A 253 -22.92 2.98 -14.03
C ASP A 253 -23.62 3.86 -12.97
N LEU A 254 -24.08 3.26 -11.87
CA LEU A 254 -24.69 3.98 -10.77
C LEU A 254 -23.63 4.68 -9.91
N ALA A 255 -23.89 5.96 -9.63
CA ALA A 255 -23.05 6.75 -8.72
C ALA A 255 -23.93 7.63 -7.82
N LEU A 256 -23.65 7.62 -6.54
CA LEU A 256 -24.34 8.39 -5.52
C LEU A 256 -23.33 9.08 -4.61
N GLU A 257 -23.66 10.28 -4.13
CA GLU A 257 -22.89 11.01 -3.12
C GLU A 257 -23.74 11.17 -1.84
N GLY A 258 -23.13 11.01 -0.68
CA GLY A 258 -23.82 11.24 0.57
C GLY A 258 -23.01 10.91 1.83
N GLU A 259 -23.48 11.47 2.96
CA GLU A 259 -22.87 11.23 4.28
C GLU A 259 -23.13 9.79 4.77
N TRP A 260 -24.31 9.24 4.49
CA TRP A 260 -24.61 7.86 4.86
C TRP A 260 -23.69 6.83 4.17
N LEU A 261 -23.20 7.16 2.98
CA LEU A 261 -22.20 6.33 2.27
C LEU A 261 -20.85 6.37 2.97
N TYR A 262 -20.48 7.51 3.55
CA TYR A 262 -19.26 7.60 4.36
C TYR A 262 -19.38 6.75 5.63
N ARG A 263 -20.55 6.78 6.30
CA ARG A 263 -20.81 5.91 7.46
C ARG A 263 -20.77 4.43 7.09
N LEU A 264 -21.31 4.08 5.91
CA LEU A 264 -21.23 2.71 5.38
C LEU A 264 -19.77 2.31 5.11
N LYS A 265 -18.98 3.20 4.48
CA LYS A 265 -17.55 2.96 4.25
C LYS A 265 -16.81 2.75 5.57
N ASP A 266 -16.99 3.64 6.54
CA ASP A 266 -16.34 3.54 7.85
C ASP A 266 -16.71 2.23 8.57
N TRP A 267 -17.98 1.81 8.50
CA TRP A 267 -18.43 0.54 9.07
C TRP A 267 -17.76 -0.68 8.38
N ILE A 268 -17.66 -0.66 7.04
CA ILE A 268 -17.01 -1.74 6.28
C ILE A 268 -15.52 -1.81 6.67
N ASP A 269 -14.83 -0.68 6.67
CA ASP A 269 -13.41 -0.61 6.97
C ASP A 269 -13.12 -1.05 8.42
N ARG A 270 -13.91 -0.60 9.40
CA ARG A 270 -13.79 -1.01 10.81
C ARG A 270 -14.09 -2.50 11.01
N LYS A 271 -15.14 -3.02 10.38
CA LYS A 271 -15.48 -4.45 10.43
C LYS A 271 -14.36 -5.30 9.85
N TRP A 272 -13.73 -4.84 8.76
CA TRP A 272 -12.59 -5.51 8.17
C TRP A 272 -11.37 -5.49 9.12
N MET A 273 -11.05 -4.34 9.68
CA MET A 273 -9.93 -4.21 10.62
C MET A 273 -10.13 -5.00 11.91
N TRP A 274 -11.38 -5.13 12.37
CA TRP A 274 -11.70 -5.88 13.58
C TRP A 274 -11.26 -7.35 13.51
N GLN A 275 -11.30 -7.98 12.34
CA GLN A 275 -10.84 -9.35 12.11
C GLN A 275 -9.35 -9.53 12.48
N TYR A 276 -8.56 -8.47 12.40
CA TYR A 276 -7.13 -8.49 12.69
C TYR A 276 -6.76 -7.89 14.06
N THR A 277 -7.76 -7.49 14.84
CA THR A 277 -7.55 -6.87 16.15
C THR A 277 -8.37 -7.54 17.23
N GLY A 278 -9.69 -7.35 17.24
CA GLY A 278 -10.59 -7.86 18.28
C GLY A 278 -11.24 -9.21 17.92
N GLY A 279 -11.20 -9.62 16.67
CA GLY A 279 -11.78 -10.88 16.17
C GLY A 279 -10.80 -12.04 16.07
N LEU A 280 -9.58 -11.87 16.60
CA LEU A 280 -8.62 -12.97 16.64
C LEU A 280 -9.06 -13.99 17.70
N PRO A 281 -8.92 -15.31 17.43
CA PRO A 281 -9.17 -16.34 18.42
C PRO A 281 -8.25 -16.15 19.63
N SER A 282 -8.75 -16.50 20.80
CA SER A 282 -7.90 -16.57 22.00
C SER A 282 -6.83 -17.64 21.79
N LEU A 283 -5.57 -17.31 22.05
CA LEU A 283 -4.48 -18.29 22.03
C LEU A 283 -4.60 -19.33 23.16
N ASP A 284 -5.54 -19.12 24.11
CA ASP A 284 -5.78 -20.03 25.21
C ASP A 284 -6.65 -21.25 24.82
N GLU A 285 -7.21 -21.27 23.60
CA GLU A 285 -8.09 -22.34 23.10
C GLU A 285 -7.39 -23.38 22.21
N GLU A 286 -6.10 -23.22 21.89
CA GLU A 286 -5.33 -24.27 21.21
C GLU A 286 -4.80 -25.27 22.25
N GLU A 287 -5.65 -26.18 22.69
CA GLU A 287 -5.23 -27.45 23.30
C GLU A 287 -4.64 -28.36 22.20
N ASP A 288 -3.44 -28.88 22.48
CA ASP A 288 -2.95 -30.21 22.06
C ASP A 288 -2.17 -30.40 20.74
N VAL A 289 -1.43 -29.49 20.18
CA VAL A 289 -0.48 -29.89 19.12
C VAL A 289 1.01 -29.81 19.52
N THR A 290 1.34 -29.16 20.60
CA THR A 290 2.74 -28.88 21.00
C THR A 290 3.30 -29.71 22.15
N ASP A 291 2.50 -30.57 22.76
CA ASP A 291 2.90 -31.28 23.99
C ASP A 291 4.06 -32.26 23.82
N ALA A 292 4.24 -32.85 22.67
CA ALA A 292 5.26 -33.88 22.47
C ALA A 292 6.71 -33.35 22.35
N ILE A 293 6.87 -32.12 21.88
CA ILE A 293 8.20 -31.50 21.64
C ILE A 293 8.60 -30.60 22.81
N ALA A 294 7.65 -29.82 23.31
CA ALA A 294 7.90 -28.84 24.37
C ALA A 294 7.95 -29.43 25.78
N SER A 295 7.34 -30.60 26.02
CA SER A 295 7.37 -31.27 27.31
C SER A 295 8.76 -31.76 27.75
N ARG A 296 9.71 -31.87 26.82
CA ARG A 296 11.09 -32.33 27.13
C ARG A 296 12.00 -31.25 27.72
N ALA A 297 11.59 -29.98 27.77
CA ALA A 297 12.51 -28.91 28.15
C ALA A 297 11.97 -27.86 29.15
N ASN A 298 10.85 -28.10 29.85
CA ASN A 298 10.17 -27.09 30.70
C ASN A 298 9.85 -25.77 29.91
N ALA A 299 9.96 -25.80 28.58
CA ALA A 299 9.73 -24.64 27.73
C ALA A 299 8.26 -24.23 27.74
N LEU A 300 7.32 -25.16 27.89
CA LEU A 300 5.88 -24.91 28.03
C LEU A 300 5.54 -24.03 29.23
N ASP A 301 6.19 -24.24 30.36
CA ASP A 301 5.96 -23.44 31.57
C ASP A 301 6.49 -22.03 31.45
N VAL A 302 7.54 -21.82 30.67
CA VAL A 302 8.06 -20.48 30.33
C VAL A 302 7.15 -19.80 29.32
N LEU A 303 6.70 -20.50 28.28
CA LEU A 303 5.78 -19.96 27.25
C LEU A 303 4.40 -19.62 27.83
N ARG A 304 3.85 -20.45 28.72
CA ARG A 304 2.58 -20.17 29.42
C ARG A 304 2.67 -18.97 30.38
N LYS A 305 3.85 -18.65 30.89
CA LYS A 305 4.08 -17.51 31.79
C LYS A 305 4.43 -16.22 31.05
N THR A 306 4.77 -16.29 29.76
CA THR A 306 5.11 -15.13 28.96
C THR A 306 3.95 -14.85 28.02
N PRO A 307 3.19 -13.77 28.22
CA PRO A 307 2.12 -13.43 27.28
C PRO A 307 2.72 -13.13 25.91
N MET A 308 2.61 -14.08 24.98
CA MET A 308 2.97 -13.84 23.59
C MET A 308 1.93 -12.89 22.98
N ARG A 309 2.33 -11.67 22.73
CA ARG A 309 1.54 -10.73 21.95
C ARG A 309 1.72 -11.03 20.47
N CYS A 310 1.01 -12.03 19.96
CA CYS A 310 0.92 -12.20 18.53
C CYS A 310 -0.14 -11.22 17.99
N GLY A 311 0.31 -10.10 17.45
CA GLY A 311 -0.56 -9.12 16.79
C GLY A 311 -0.70 -9.36 15.30
N GLY A 312 -0.34 -10.54 14.78
CA GLY A 312 -0.29 -10.81 13.34
C GLY A 312 0.74 -9.91 12.62
N CYS A 313 0.64 -9.83 11.30
CA CYS A 313 1.57 -9.04 10.48
C CYS A 313 1.56 -7.53 10.81
N GLY A 314 0.50 -7.01 11.45
CA GLY A 314 0.41 -5.60 11.87
C GLY A 314 1.17 -5.27 13.17
N ALA A 315 1.55 -6.29 13.96
CA ALA A 315 2.32 -6.11 15.19
C ALA A 315 3.83 -6.28 14.98
N LYS A 316 4.25 -6.67 13.78
CA LYS A 316 5.68 -6.76 13.47
C LYS A 316 6.32 -5.38 13.57
N VAL A 317 7.42 -5.32 14.28
CA VAL A 317 8.27 -4.13 14.34
C VAL A 317 8.72 -3.84 12.90
N GLY A 318 8.56 -2.60 12.44
CA GLY A 318 8.98 -2.23 11.09
C GLY A 318 10.45 -2.60 10.85
N SER A 319 10.78 -3.11 9.67
CA SER A 319 12.13 -3.60 9.32
C SER A 319 13.25 -2.63 9.71
N ASN A 320 13.07 -1.33 9.52
CA ASN A 320 14.05 -0.30 9.90
C ASN A 320 14.30 -0.23 11.42
N THR A 321 13.27 -0.46 12.24
CA THR A 321 13.39 -0.46 13.70
C THR A 321 14.05 -1.75 14.17
N LEU A 322 13.69 -2.87 13.55
CA LEU A 322 14.30 -4.16 13.82
C LEU A 322 15.77 -4.15 13.42
N THR A 323 16.11 -3.73 12.20
CA THR A 323 17.52 -3.62 11.74
C THR A 323 18.34 -2.73 12.66
N ARG A 324 17.80 -1.60 13.13
CA ARG A 324 18.49 -0.70 14.05
C ARG A 324 18.67 -1.31 15.45
N ALA A 325 17.69 -2.07 15.94
CA ALA A 325 17.81 -2.80 17.20
C ALA A 325 18.85 -3.94 17.08
N LEU A 326 18.83 -4.69 15.99
CA LEU A 326 19.75 -5.79 15.72
C LEU A 326 21.18 -5.31 15.51
N SER A 327 21.40 -4.17 14.83
CA SER A 327 22.73 -3.57 14.65
C SER A 327 23.35 -3.04 15.95
N SER A 328 22.59 -2.94 17.04
CA SER A 328 23.11 -2.59 18.37
C SER A 328 23.52 -3.81 19.21
N LEU A 329 23.27 -5.03 18.72
CA LEU A 329 23.73 -6.25 19.39
C LEU A 329 25.21 -6.48 19.12
N PRO A 330 25.97 -7.02 20.10
CA PRO A 330 27.36 -7.39 19.87
C PRO A 330 27.44 -8.52 18.83
N ASP A 331 28.53 -8.50 18.03
CA ASP A 331 28.79 -9.57 17.08
C ASP A 331 28.86 -10.94 17.77
N VAL A 332 28.16 -11.92 17.18
CA VAL A 332 28.21 -13.29 17.69
C VAL A 332 29.57 -13.88 17.39
N PRO A 333 30.36 -14.34 18.39
CA PRO A 333 31.65 -14.94 18.14
C PRO A 333 31.50 -16.16 17.22
N ALA A 334 32.25 -16.19 16.13
CA ALA A 334 32.33 -17.38 15.29
C ALA A 334 32.84 -18.57 16.10
N SER A 335 32.11 -19.69 16.08
CA SER A 335 32.58 -20.94 16.65
C SER A 335 32.85 -21.95 15.54
N ASP A 336 33.88 -22.78 15.70
CA ASP A 336 34.28 -23.80 14.70
C ASP A 336 33.18 -24.83 14.39
N ARG A 337 32.11 -24.84 15.15
CA ARG A 337 31.02 -25.84 15.05
C ARG A 337 29.68 -25.24 14.62
N CYS A 338 29.54 -23.93 14.61
CA CYS A 338 28.27 -23.25 14.34
C CYS A 338 28.49 -22.09 13.38
N THR A 339 27.78 -22.10 12.26
CA THR A 339 27.78 -21.01 11.29
C THR A 339 26.34 -20.53 11.11
N VAL A 340 26.12 -19.23 11.27
CA VAL A 340 24.83 -18.60 10.96
C VAL A 340 24.80 -18.35 9.45
N GLU A 341 23.93 -19.06 8.72
CA GLU A 341 23.76 -18.91 7.27
C GLU A 341 22.75 -17.79 6.94
N VAL A 342 21.71 -17.66 7.76
CA VAL A 342 20.73 -16.56 7.67
C VAL A 342 20.51 -16.05 9.10
N GLY A 343 20.79 -14.81 9.33
CA GLY A 343 20.71 -14.23 10.67
C GLY A 343 20.64 -12.70 10.65
N LEU A 344 21.35 -12.07 11.59
CA LEU A 344 21.24 -10.63 11.88
C LEU A 344 21.67 -9.72 10.72
N ASP A 345 22.56 -10.16 9.84
CA ASP A 345 23.05 -9.36 8.69
C ASP A 345 22.00 -9.22 7.57
N ALA A 346 21.08 -10.19 7.51
CA ALA A 346 19.94 -10.16 6.59
C ALA A 346 18.70 -10.66 7.35
N PRO A 347 18.16 -9.85 8.27
CA PRO A 347 17.11 -10.31 9.19
C PRO A 347 15.84 -10.63 8.43
N ASP A 348 15.33 -11.83 8.64
CA ASP A 348 14.05 -12.33 8.16
C ASP A 348 13.26 -12.90 9.37
N ASP A 349 12.07 -13.42 9.12
CA ASP A 349 11.21 -14.07 10.14
C ASP A 349 11.79 -15.38 10.69
N GLY A 350 12.90 -15.84 10.15
CA GLY A 350 13.59 -17.05 10.57
C GLY A 350 15.11 -16.90 10.52
N ALA A 351 15.81 -17.74 11.28
CA ALA A 351 17.25 -17.88 11.22
C ALA A 351 17.64 -19.30 10.76
N VAL A 352 18.70 -19.41 9.98
CA VAL A 352 19.27 -20.70 9.59
C VAL A 352 20.67 -20.82 10.22
N VAL A 353 20.82 -21.79 11.08
CA VAL A 353 22.09 -22.08 11.76
C VAL A 353 22.59 -23.46 11.32
N ALA A 354 23.78 -23.51 10.76
CA ALA A 354 24.47 -24.75 10.49
C ALA A 354 25.25 -25.20 11.74
N TYR A 355 24.98 -26.40 12.20
CA TYR A 355 25.66 -27.00 13.34
C TYR A 355 25.99 -28.47 13.03
N ASP A 356 27.25 -28.88 13.08
CA ASP A 356 27.72 -30.25 12.83
C ASP A 356 27.08 -30.87 11.56
N ASN A 357 27.16 -30.20 10.41
CA ASN A 357 26.61 -30.58 9.11
C ASN A 357 25.06 -30.73 9.07
N LYS A 358 24.36 -30.20 10.06
CA LYS A 358 22.89 -30.10 10.06
C LYS A 358 22.47 -28.63 10.01
N ARG A 359 21.41 -28.34 9.27
CA ARG A 359 20.79 -27.01 9.26
C ARG A 359 19.60 -27.02 10.23
N LEU A 360 19.63 -26.09 11.16
CA LEU A 360 18.52 -25.79 12.06
C LEU A 360 17.85 -24.52 11.54
N VAL A 361 16.55 -24.58 11.30
CA VAL A 361 15.72 -23.43 10.92
C VAL A 361 14.89 -23.06 12.13
N HIS A 362 14.99 -21.78 12.52
CA HIS A 362 14.26 -21.24 13.67
C HIS A 362 13.29 -20.18 13.21
#